data_c10769a446aae09afc951de76830612f
#
_entry.id   c10769a446aae09afc951de76830612f
#
_cell.length_a   1.000
_cell.length_b   1.000
_cell.length_c   1.000
_cell.angle_alpha   90.00
_cell.angle_beta   90.00
_cell.angle_gamma   90.00
#
_symmetry.space_group_name_H-M   'P 1'
#
loop_
_entity.id
_entity.type
_entity.pdbx_description
1 polymer ?
#
loop_
_entity_poly.entity_id
_entity_poly.type
_entity_poly.pdbx_seq_one_letter_code
_entity_poly.pdbx_strand_id
1 'polypeptide(L)'
;MMKKLSIRLKKNGASTGSARTVFGAMLLAGMISTPALAQSIAITGATLAIGDGSEPIRNGTVVITAGKVVAAGAGVAVPAGAKTIDAGGKWVTPGIVSGFSRVGLAEVPGVKETNDTRAARSPFSAAIDVAPAINPLANPIAISRTAGVTRAVVVPAAGNGIFAGQGAVIDLGADMTPITKARAFQFVEMGEEGKDDAGGSRAATVLTFRMMLREAQEFAKAPASYDGRSRDALLNRVDAEALVPIVTGAMPLMVHVESARDILTVLSLRQDFPALKLILAGATEGWMVAPQIVAAKVPVITAGLEDLPSSFEKLAATQSNVGRMVKAGVSVSMGLLTGDDALQLRAATQQAGNMVALTKVPGATGLSWGQALRTITSAPAEAMGLGDRFGSLKAGKAGDVVLWDGDPLEMTSAPVSVWIDGVQQPLENRQTKLRDRYASPSEGAMPKAYEW
;
A
#
# COMPACT_ATOMS: atom_id res chain seq x y z
N MET A 1 19.45 56.25 -15.47
CA MET A 1 20.70 56.39 -16.22
C MET A 1 21.12 55.01 -16.76
N MET A 2 20.79 54.77 -18.02
CA MET A 2 20.96 53.46 -18.72
C MET A 2 22.34 53.38 -19.30
N LYS A 3 22.99 52.22 -19.17
CA LYS A 3 24.11 51.82 -20.06
C LYS A 3 23.80 50.47 -20.70
N LYS A 4 23.48 50.56 -22.01
CA LYS A 4 23.46 49.41 -22.93
C LYS A 4 24.89 49.01 -23.26
N LEU A 5 25.15 47.70 -23.22
CA LEU A 5 26.40 47.13 -23.78
C LEU A 5 26.01 46.23 -24.95
N SER A 6 26.42 46.65 -26.15
CA SER A 6 26.25 45.92 -27.41
C SER A 6 27.55 45.19 -27.71
N ILE A 7 27.47 43.89 -28.01
CA ILE A 7 28.62 43.11 -28.52
C ILE A 7 28.35 42.82 -29.99
N ARG A 8 29.34 43.29 -30.82
CA ARG A 8 29.39 43.11 -32.29
C ARG A 8 29.92 41.72 -32.64
N LEU A 9 29.20 41.04 -33.54
CA LEU A 9 29.71 39.90 -34.30
C LEU A 9 30.65 40.36 -35.42
N LYS A 10 31.84 39.75 -35.49
CA LYS A 10 32.74 39.85 -36.67
C LYS A 10 32.57 38.58 -37.54
N LYS A 11 32.18 38.78 -38.78
CA LYS A 11 32.28 37.82 -39.88
C LYS A 11 33.70 37.93 -40.50
N ASN A 12 34.31 36.80 -40.77
CA ASN A 12 35.36 36.60 -41.79
C ASN A 12 35.20 35.15 -42.25
N GLY A 13 34.93 34.77 -43.47
CA GLY A 13 35.60 35.10 -44.70
C GLY A 13 36.16 33.79 -45.25
N ALA A 14 35.54 33.25 -46.34
CA ALA A 14 35.80 31.95 -46.94
C ALA A 14 37.21 31.91 -47.63
N SER A 15 37.81 30.71 -47.64
CA SER A 15 38.80 30.33 -48.65
C SER A 15 38.66 28.85 -48.98
N THR A 16 38.49 28.62 -50.28
CA THR A 16 38.40 27.35 -51.00
C THR A 16 39.77 26.69 -51.13
N GLY A 17 39.86 25.37 -50.92
CA GLY A 17 41.05 24.57 -51.19
C GLY A 17 40.74 23.09 -51.33
N SER A 18 40.93 22.58 -52.50
CA SER A 18 40.54 21.29 -53.10
C SER A 18 41.26 20.06 -52.50
N ALA A 19 40.50 18.99 -52.43
CA ALA A 19 40.78 17.57 -52.68
C ALA A 19 42.08 16.91 -52.15
N ARG A 20 41.85 15.85 -51.36
CA ARG A 20 42.41 14.51 -51.62
C ARG A 20 41.69 13.44 -50.73
N THR A 21 41.05 12.53 -51.40
CA THR A 21 40.40 11.33 -50.89
C THR A 21 41.45 10.38 -50.27
N VAL A 22 41.31 10.07 -48.98
CA VAL A 22 41.94 8.91 -48.39
C VAL A 22 40.83 8.06 -47.78
N PHE A 23 40.59 6.92 -48.40
CA PHE A 23 39.73 5.86 -47.85
C PHE A 23 40.41 5.26 -46.63
N GLY A 24 40.01 5.69 -45.44
CA GLY A 24 40.34 5.06 -44.17
C GLY A 24 39.18 4.13 -43.78
N ALA A 25 39.38 2.82 -43.94
CA ALA A 25 38.44 1.81 -43.47
C ALA A 25 38.35 1.91 -41.92
N MET A 26 37.30 2.51 -41.42
CA MET A 26 36.96 2.51 -40.01
C MET A 26 36.29 1.15 -39.67
N LEU A 27 37.08 0.25 -39.08
CA LEU A 27 36.57 -0.95 -38.43
C LEU A 27 35.61 -0.51 -37.35
N LEU A 28 34.30 -0.63 -37.59
CA LEU A 28 33.27 -0.64 -36.55
C LEU A 28 33.49 -1.90 -35.71
N ALA A 29 34.28 -1.76 -34.62
CA ALA A 29 34.23 -2.71 -33.54
C ALA A 29 32.82 -2.61 -32.89
N GLY A 30 31.91 -3.47 -33.33
CA GLY A 30 30.63 -3.65 -32.66
C GLY A 30 30.91 -4.02 -31.20
N MET A 31 30.69 -3.09 -30.28
CA MET A 31 30.57 -3.43 -28.88
C MET A 31 29.31 -4.34 -28.77
N ILE A 32 29.55 -5.64 -28.80
CA ILE A 32 28.58 -6.62 -28.31
C ILE A 32 28.44 -6.31 -26.81
N SER A 33 27.48 -5.46 -26.45
CA SER A 33 27.04 -5.35 -25.07
C SER A 33 26.50 -6.72 -24.70
N THR A 34 27.31 -7.54 -24.03
CA THR A 34 26.82 -8.73 -23.34
C THR A 34 25.70 -8.26 -22.45
N PRO A 35 24.47 -8.80 -22.55
CA PRO A 35 23.44 -8.49 -21.61
C PRO A 35 24.02 -8.79 -20.22
N ALA A 36 24.07 -7.79 -19.33
CA ALA A 36 24.41 -8.02 -17.95
C ALA A 36 23.46 -9.12 -17.47
N LEU A 37 24.00 -10.33 -17.22
CA LEU A 37 23.21 -11.44 -16.72
C LEU A 37 22.56 -10.95 -15.45
N ALA A 38 21.23 -10.79 -15.48
CA ALA A 38 20.48 -10.30 -14.32
C ALA A 38 20.84 -11.20 -13.15
N GLN A 39 21.42 -10.62 -12.10
CA GLN A 39 21.94 -11.37 -10.97
C GLN A 39 20.78 -12.16 -10.34
N SER A 40 20.90 -13.49 -10.36
CA SER A 40 19.94 -14.38 -9.73
C SER A 40 20.31 -14.58 -8.27
N ILE A 41 19.31 -14.61 -7.40
CA ILE A 41 19.45 -14.92 -5.97
C ILE A 41 18.63 -16.16 -5.70
N ALA A 42 19.21 -17.15 -5.01
CA ALA A 42 18.51 -18.34 -4.53
C ALA A 42 18.62 -18.41 -3.01
N ILE A 43 17.50 -18.44 -2.31
CA ILE A 43 17.43 -18.67 -0.86
C ILE A 43 16.98 -20.11 -0.66
N THR A 44 17.82 -20.95 -0.05
CA THR A 44 17.66 -22.39 0.06
C THR A 44 17.51 -22.84 1.52
N GLY A 45 17.01 -24.06 1.74
CA GLY A 45 16.93 -24.65 3.07
C GLY A 45 15.97 -23.94 4.02
N ALA A 46 14.95 -23.27 3.50
CA ALA A 46 14.04 -22.44 4.28
C ALA A 46 12.78 -23.19 4.75
N THR A 47 12.20 -22.76 5.86
CA THR A 47 10.76 -22.90 6.10
C THR A 47 10.07 -21.86 5.24
N LEU A 48 9.52 -22.27 4.10
CA LEU A 48 9.05 -21.38 3.04
C LEU A 48 7.54 -21.24 3.05
N ALA A 49 7.04 -20.03 3.18
CA ALA A 49 5.62 -19.72 3.00
C ALA A 49 5.38 -18.98 1.68
N ILE A 50 4.47 -19.48 0.86
CA ILE A 50 4.15 -18.87 -0.45
C ILE A 50 3.33 -17.59 -0.32
N GLY A 51 2.53 -17.46 0.74
CA GLY A 51 1.69 -16.28 1.02
C GLY A 51 0.35 -16.29 0.29
N ASP A 52 -0.05 -17.45 -0.26
CA ASP A 52 -1.33 -17.63 -0.97
C ASP A 52 -2.42 -18.31 -0.14
N GLY A 53 -2.18 -18.50 1.14
CA GLY A 53 -3.06 -19.18 2.08
C GLY A 53 -2.67 -20.63 2.36
N SER A 54 -1.68 -21.18 1.63
CA SER A 54 -1.13 -22.51 1.91
C SER A 54 -0.25 -22.51 3.15
N GLU A 55 -0.13 -23.68 3.78
CA GLU A 55 0.74 -23.88 4.93
C GLU A 55 2.22 -23.88 4.51
N PRO A 56 3.16 -23.57 5.44
CA PRO A 56 4.58 -23.49 5.14
C PRO A 56 5.20 -24.81 4.69
N ILE A 57 6.17 -24.72 3.77
CA ILE A 57 6.91 -25.83 3.18
C ILE A 57 8.29 -25.92 3.84
N ARG A 58 8.65 -27.06 4.41
CA ARG A 58 9.98 -27.29 4.95
C ARG A 58 11.02 -27.51 3.84
N ASN A 59 12.24 -27.08 4.09
CA ASN A 59 13.37 -27.20 3.15
C ASN A 59 13.04 -26.65 1.75
N GLY A 60 12.32 -25.52 1.73
CA GLY A 60 11.94 -24.83 0.51
C GLY A 60 13.08 -23.97 -0.05
N THR A 61 12.95 -23.66 -1.33
CA THR A 61 13.85 -22.75 -2.05
C THR A 61 13.02 -21.71 -2.78
N VAL A 62 13.47 -20.44 -2.77
CA VAL A 62 12.95 -19.37 -3.64
C VAL A 62 14.07 -18.85 -4.52
N VAL A 63 13.78 -18.66 -5.81
CA VAL A 63 14.70 -18.10 -6.79
C VAL A 63 14.15 -16.81 -7.33
N ILE A 64 14.97 -15.76 -7.27
CA ILE A 64 14.68 -14.41 -7.79
C ILE A 64 15.67 -14.12 -8.92
N THR A 65 15.16 -13.66 -10.07
CA THR A 65 15.99 -13.22 -11.20
C THR A 65 15.38 -11.95 -11.80
N ALA A 66 16.19 -10.96 -12.09
CA ALA A 66 15.74 -9.68 -12.65
C ALA A 66 14.58 -9.04 -11.87
N GLY A 67 14.67 -9.07 -10.54
CA GLY A 67 13.65 -8.46 -9.67
C GLY A 67 12.36 -9.27 -9.52
N LYS A 68 12.26 -10.47 -10.10
CA LYS A 68 11.04 -11.30 -10.06
C LYS A 68 11.30 -12.68 -9.48
N VAL A 69 10.32 -13.20 -8.79
CA VAL A 69 10.28 -14.62 -8.40
C VAL A 69 10.19 -15.46 -9.66
N VAL A 70 11.15 -16.37 -9.85
CA VAL A 70 11.14 -17.35 -10.96
C VAL A 70 10.49 -18.64 -10.51
N ALA A 71 10.84 -19.10 -9.31
CA ALA A 71 10.28 -20.32 -8.73
C ALA A 71 10.36 -20.25 -7.21
N ALA A 72 9.39 -20.88 -6.52
CA ALA A 72 9.41 -21.06 -5.07
C ALA A 72 8.69 -22.38 -4.71
N GLY A 73 9.27 -23.17 -3.83
CA GLY A 73 8.71 -24.44 -3.41
C GLY A 73 9.76 -25.45 -2.94
N ALA A 74 9.33 -26.69 -2.70
CA ALA A 74 10.23 -27.80 -2.43
C ALA A 74 10.90 -28.28 -3.75
N GLY A 75 12.19 -28.65 -3.66
CA GLY A 75 12.90 -29.22 -4.80
C GLY A 75 13.17 -28.27 -5.97
N VAL A 76 13.05 -26.96 -5.78
CA VAL A 76 13.37 -25.96 -6.79
C VAL A 76 14.87 -25.98 -7.07
N ALA A 77 15.24 -26.12 -8.36
CA ALA A 77 16.63 -26.11 -8.80
C ALA A 77 17.24 -24.71 -8.69
N VAL A 78 18.46 -24.62 -8.18
CA VAL A 78 19.23 -23.37 -8.12
C VAL A 78 19.89 -23.14 -9.48
N PRO A 79 19.64 -22.00 -10.15
CA PRO A 79 20.29 -21.68 -11.41
C PRO A 79 21.82 -21.58 -11.26
N ALA A 80 22.56 -22.04 -12.28
CA ALA A 80 24.03 -21.87 -12.30
C ALA A 80 24.41 -20.39 -12.22
N GLY A 81 25.38 -20.06 -11.37
CA GLY A 81 25.83 -18.69 -11.15
C GLY A 81 24.92 -17.81 -10.27
N ALA A 82 23.83 -18.36 -9.73
CA ALA A 82 23.01 -17.63 -8.76
C ALA A 82 23.77 -17.42 -7.44
N LYS A 83 23.63 -16.22 -6.84
CA LYS A 83 24.05 -15.97 -5.46
C LYS A 83 23.18 -16.80 -4.52
N THR A 84 23.75 -17.82 -3.90
CA THR A 84 23.02 -18.70 -2.99
C THR A 84 23.14 -18.18 -1.55
N ILE A 85 22.00 -18.16 -0.87
CA ILE A 85 21.87 -17.82 0.56
C ILE A 85 21.24 -19.03 1.22
N ASP A 86 21.97 -19.67 2.15
CA ASP A 86 21.42 -20.76 2.96
C ASP A 86 20.62 -20.15 4.12
N ALA A 87 19.33 -20.44 4.16
CA ALA A 87 18.45 -19.99 5.24
C ALA A 87 18.68 -20.77 6.55
N GLY A 88 19.31 -21.95 6.50
CA GLY A 88 19.59 -22.77 7.70
C GLY A 88 18.33 -23.11 8.50
N GLY A 89 17.21 -23.39 7.84
CA GLY A 89 15.91 -23.67 8.46
C GLY A 89 15.08 -22.42 8.86
N LYS A 90 15.64 -21.23 8.73
CA LYS A 90 14.92 -19.96 8.99
C LYS A 90 13.74 -19.78 8.03
N TRP A 91 12.85 -18.85 8.37
CA TRP A 91 11.63 -18.63 7.60
C TRP A 91 11.86 -17.69 6.42
N VAL A 92 11.19 -18.00 5.31
CA VAL A 92 11.14 -17.14 4.13
C VAL A 92 9.68 -16.94 3.71
N THR A 93 9.29 -15.69 3.58
CA THR A 93 7.93 -15.28 3.19
C THR A 93 7.97 -14.27 2.05
N PRO A 94 6.84 -14.03 1.35
CA PRO A 94 6.71 -12.78 0.61
C PRO A 94 6.81 -11.59 1.56
N GLY A 95 7.16 -10.43 1.04
CA GLY A 95 7.06 -9.18 1.77
C GLY A 95 5.63 -8.89 2.21
N ILE A 96 5.50 -8.29 3.39
CA ILE A 96 4.20 -7.89 3.92
C ILE A 96 3.65 -6.73 3.08
N VAL A 97 2.36 -6.80 2.78
CA VAL A 97 1.58 -5.76 2.11
C VAL A 97 0.57 -5.21 3.10
N SER A 98 0.71 -3.97 3.51
CA SER A 98 -0.31 -3.32 4.35
C SER A 98 -1.52 -2.95 3.51
N GLY A 99 -2.70 -3.47 3.88
CA GLY A 99 -3.96 -3.19 3.17
C GLY A 99 -4.49 -1.77 3.37
N PHE A 100 -4.06 -1.10 4.44
CA PHE A 100 -4.43 0.28 4.76
C PHE A 100 -3.31 0.93 5.57
N SER A 101 -2.91 2.13 5.19
CA SER A 101 -1.90 2.90 5.92
C SER A 101 -1.96 4.38 5.58
N ARG A 102 -1.18 5.18 6.32
CA ARG A 102 -0.91 6.60 6.04
C ARG A 102 0.60 6.89 6.00
N VAL A 103 1.41 5.85 5.84
CA VAL A 103 2.87 6.01 5.78
C VAL A 103 3.28 6.90 4.61
N GLY A 104 4.25 7.76 4.84
CA GLY A 104 4.69 8.75 3.88
C GLY A 104 3.86 10.04 3.87
N LEU A 105 2.60 10.03 4.33
CA LEU A 105 1.76 11.23 4.47
C LEU A 105 1.94 11.94 5.81
N ALA A 106 2.47 11.25 6.81
CA ALA A 106 2.79 11.87 8.09
C ALA A 106 4.14 11.35 8.61
N GLU A 107 4.95 12.26 9.13
CA GLU A 107 6.19 11.93 9.85
C GLU A 107 5.89 11.74 11.34
N VAL A 108 5.19 12.70 11.93
CA VAL A 108 4.72 12.70 13.32
C VAL A 108 3.26 13.16 13.34
N PRO A 109 2.30 12.30 13.68
CA PRO A 109 0.87 12.61 13.57
C PRO A 109 0.43 13.87 14.29
N GLY A 110 0.97 14.15 15.50
CA GLY A 110 0.67 15.31 16.30
C GLY A 110 1.31 16.62 15.82
N VAL A 111 2.19 16.58 14.82
CA VAL A 111 2.88 17.77 14.29
C VAL A 111 2.27 18.14 12.94
N LYS A 112 1.46 19.21 12.94
CA LYS A 112 0.67 19.63 11.79
C LYS A 112 1.49 19.83 10.51
N GLU A 113 2.69 20.39 10.63
CA GLU A 113 3.60 20.70 9.52
C GLU A 113 4.16 19.43 8.84
N THR A 114 3.99 18.28 9.46
CA THR A 114 4.47 16.99 8.96
C THR A 114 3.32 16.04 8.63
N ASN A 115 2.07 16.53 8.58
CA ASN A 115 0.88 15.70 8.44
C ASN A 115 0.03 16.17 7.24
N ASP A 116 0.18 15.46 6.11
CA ASP A 116 -0.53 15.67 4.85
C ASP A 116 -1.66 14.64 4.64
N THR A 117 -2.12 13.98 5.70
CA THR A 117 -3.18 12.95 5.59
C THR A 117 -4.54 13.52 5.23
N ARG A 118 -4.80 14.80 5.55
CA ARG A 118 -6.12 15.45 5.44
C ARG A 118 -6.03 16.84 4.87
N ALA A 119 -6.90 17.18 3.94
CA ALA A 119 -7.02 18.51 3.35
C ALA A 119 -8.32 19.23 3.78
N ALA A 120 -8.50 19.45 5.08
CA ALA A 120 -9.75 19.94 5.69
C ALA A 120 -10.22 21.34 5.23
N ARG A 121 -9.35 22.15 4.59
CA ARG A 121 -9.67 23.49 4.10
C ARG A 121 -9.59 23.62 2.58
N SER A 122 -9.37 22.52 1.87
CA SER A 122 -9.33 22.52 0.42
C SER A 122 -10.73 22.72 -0.15
N PRO A 123 -10.91 23.49 -1.24
CA PRO A 123 -12.16 23.50 -1.99
C PRO A 123 -12.37 22.22 -2.82
N PHE A 124 -11.38 21.33 -2.87
CA PHE A 124 -11.40 20.06 -3.56
C PHE A 124 -11.46 18.90 -2.55
N SER A 125 -12.03 17.79 -2.97
CA SER A 125 -12.13 16.57 -2.17
C SER A 125 -11.77 15.32 -3.01
N ALA A 126 -12.65 14.86 -3.88
CA ALA A 126 -12.45 13.65 -4.68
C ALA A 126 -11.23 13.74 -5.64
N ALA A 127 -10.88 14.93 -6.10
CA ALA A 127 -9.76 15.16 -7.00
C ALA A 127 -8.38 15.15 -6.32
N ILE A 128 -8.34 15.19 -5.00
CA ILE A 128 -7.07 15.19 -4.25
C ILE A 128 -6.35 13.86 -4.48
N ASP A 129 -5.14 13.91 -5.03
CA ASP A 129 -4.24 12.78 -5.23
C ASP A 129 -3.15 12.81 -4.15
N VAL A 130 -3.02 11.76 -3.35
CA VAL A 130 -2.00 11.72 -2.28
C VAL A 130 -0.59 11.46 -2.79
N ALA A 131 -0.43 10.95 -4.01
CA ALA A 131 0.88 10.52 -4.51
C ALA A 131 1.96 11.61 -4.45
N PRO A 132 1.71 12.90 -4.80
CA PRO A 132 2.71 13.96 -4.70
C PRO A 132 3.11 14.33 -3.27
N ALA A 133 2.28 13.99 -2.27
CA ALA A 133 2.55 14.31 -0.86
C ALA A 133 3.32 13.21 -0.13
N ILE A 134 3.49 12.03 -0.76
CA ILE A 134 4.18 10.90 -0.14
C ILE A 134 5.68 11.17 -0.05
N ASN A 135 6.19 11.28 1.18
CA ASN A 135 7.62 11.42 1.46
C ASN A 135 8.27 10.03 1.64
N PRO A 136 9.11 9.54 0.69
CA PRO A 136 9.75 8.24 0.80
C PRO A 136 10.79 8.15 1.93
N LEU A 137 11.26 9.30 2.42
CA LEU A 137 12.24 9.38 3.51
C LEU A 137 11.60 9.46 4.90
N ALA A 138 10.27 9.44 4.99
CA ALA A 138 9.57 9.46 6.27
C ALA A 138 9.99 8.27 7.16
N ASN A 139 10.24 8.54 8.45
CA ASN A 139 10.68 7.50 9.40
C ASN A 139 9.73 6.29 9.47
N PRO A 140 8.38 6.44 9.41
CA PRO A 140 7.48 5.30 9.39
C PRO A 140 7.73 4.32 8.23
N ILE A 141 8.19 4.80 7.06
CA ILE A 141 8.55 3.95 5.91
C ILE A 141 9.76 3.09 6.25
N ALA A 142 10.86 3.71 6.72
CA ALA A 142 12.07 2.97 7.07
C ALA A 142 11.84 1.98 8.20
N ILE A 143 11.07 2.34 9.24
CA ILE A 143 10.71 1.47 10.36
C ILE A 143 9.87 0.29 9.86
N SER A 144 8.88 0.53 8.99
CA SER A 144 8.03 -0.52 8.45
C SER A 144 8.80 -1.49 7.56
N ARG A 145 9.69 -0.98 6.69
CA ARG A 145 10.58 -1.80 5.86
C ARG A 145 11.44 -2.74 6.71
N THR A 146 12.03 -2.25 7.80
CA THR A 146 12.85 -3.08 8.70
C THR A 146 12.04 -4.12 9.46
N ALA A 147 10.73 -4.02 9.48
CA ALA A 147 9.80 -5.01 10.00
C ALA A 147 9.22 -5.95 8.90
N GLY A 148 9.80 -5.95 7.70
CA GLY A 148 9.41 -6.86 6.61
C GLY A 148 8.25 -6.37 5.74
N VAL A 149 7.77 -5.14 5.93
CA VAL A 149 6.75 -4.54 5.05
C VAL A 149 7.41 -4.05 3.77
N THR A 150 6.95 -4.53 2.62
CA THR A 150 7.52 -4.18 1.31
C THR A 150 6.60 -3.29 0.49
N ARG A 151 5.29 -3.39 0.71
CA ARG A 151 4.27 -2.59 0.00
C ARG A 151 3.24 -2.07 0.97
N ALA A 152 2.66 -0.91 0.65
CA ALA A 152 1.58 -0.32 1.43
C ALA A 152 0.53 0.36 0.55
N VAL A 153 -0.73 0.24 0.96
CA VAL A 153 -1.85 1.02 0.45
C VAL A 153 -1.94 2.29 1.27
N VAL A 154 -1.72 3.44 0.64
CA VAL A 154 -1.71 4.75 1.30
C VAL A 154 -3.06 5.44 1.07
N VAL A 155 -3.76 5.70 2.18
CA VAL A 155 -5.15 6.16 2.19
C VAL A 155 -5.23 7.57 2.76
N PRO A 156 -5.87 8.54 2.06
CA PRO A 156 -6.16 9.85 2.64
C PRO A 156 -7.21 9.76 3.76
N ALA A 157 -7.30 10.80 4.58
CA ALA A 157 -8.38 10.97 5.53
C ALA A 157 -9.38 12.00 5.01
N ALA A 158 -10.67 11.80 5.26
CA ALA A 158 -11.72 12.76 4.96
C ALA A 158 -11.48 14.10 5.69
N GLY A 159 -11.78 15.19 5.05
CA GLY A 159 -11.48 16.52 5.58
C GLY A 159 -12.50 17.58 5.28
N ASN A 160 -13.00 17.65 4.06
CA ASN A 160 -14.02 18.58 3.64
C ASN A 160 -15.06 17.83 2.78
N GLY A 161 -15.93 17.10 3.44
CA GLY A 161 -16.93 16.21 2.84
C GLY A 161 -16.50 14.74 2.87
N ILE A 162 -17.41 13.87 2.44
CA ILE A 162 -17.28 12.41 2.57
C ILE A 162 -16.19 11.79 1.66
N PHE A 163 -15.89 12.40 0.52
CA PHE A 163 -14.78 11.96 -0.33
C PHE A 163 -13.46 12.52 0.16
N ALA A 164 -12.53 11.63 0.50
CA ALA A 164 -11.21 12.01 1.02
C ALA A 164 -10.16 12.26 -0.06
N GLY A 165 -10.38 11.71 -1.24
CA GLY A 165 -9.44 11.77 -2.35
C GLY A 165 -8.96 10.40 -2.84
N GLN A 166 -7.97 10.42 -3.71
CA GLN A 166 -7.43 9.27 -4.40
C GLN A 166 -6.18 8.76 -3.68
N GLY A 167 -6.22 7.49 -3.26
CA GLY A 167 -5.10 6.83 -2.61
C GLY A 167 -4.10 6.25 -3.59
N ALA A 168 -2.94 5.84 -3.07
CA ALA A 168 -1.84 5.26 -3.83
C ALA A 168 -1.42 3.90 -3.27
N VAL A 169 -0.76 3.10 -4.10
CA VAL A 169 0.01 1.93 -3.65
C VAL A 169 1.48 2.25 -3.84
N ILE A 170 2.26 2.02 -2.79
CA ILE A 170 3.71 2.29 -2.77
C ILE A 170 4.50 1.03 -2.46
N ASP A 171 5.76 1.02 -2.83
CA ASP A 171 6.77 0.18 -2.20
C ASP A 171 7.51 0.96 -1.10
N LEU A 172 8.19 0.23 -0.24
CA LEU A 172 8.94 0.79 0.87
C LEU A 172 10.45 0.74 0.62
N GLY A 173 10.89 0.76 -0.65
CA GLY A 173 12.28 0.81 -1.04
C GLY A 173 13.05 2.00 -0.43
N ALA A 174 14.36 1.85 -0.32
CA ALA A 174 15.21 2.93 0.18
C ALA A 174 15.66 3.86 -0.95
N ASP A 175 14.72 4.27 -1.80
CA ASP A 175 14.94 5.19 -2.92
C ASP A 175 13.86 6.29 -2.96
N MET A 176 13.91 7.15 -3.97
CA MET A 176 13.02 8.31 -4.10
C MET A 176 11.80 8.05 -4.99
N THR A 177 11.56 6.81 -5.41
CA THR A 177 10.51 6.46 -6.39
C THR A 177 9.52 5.43 -5.84
N PRO A 178 8.83 5.71 -4.70
CA PRO A 178 8.04 4.71 -4.00
C PRO A 178 6.71 4.37 -4.71
N ILE A 179 6.27 5.17 -5.69
CA ILE A 179 4.92 5.05 -6.24
C ILE A 179 4.81 3.83 -7.16
N THR A 180 4.19 2.77 -6.68
CA THR A 180 3.85 1.59 -7.49
C THR A 180 2.62 1.84 -8.37
N LYS A 181 1.61 2.54 -7.84
CA LYS A 181 0.39 2.95 -8.55
C LYS A 181 -0.21 4.19 -7.89
N ALA A 182 -0.13 5.33 -8.59
CA ALA A 182 -0.89 6.53 -8.22
C ALA A 182 -2.38 6.34 -8.53
N ARG A 183 -3.24 7.08 -7.84
CA ARG A 183 -4.70 7.05 -8.05
C ARG A 183 -5.23 5.62 -8.13
N ALA A 184 -4.81 4.80 -7.18
CA ALA A 184 -5.12 3.37 -7.19
C ALA A 184 -6.59 3.09 -6.87
N PHE A 185 -7.22 3.96 -6.11
CA PHE A 185 -8.62 3.90 -5.67
C PHE A 185 -9.09 5.29 -5.21
N GLN A 186 -10.41 5.48 -5.15
CA GLN A 186 -11.03 6.60 -4.46
C GLN A 186 -11.41 6.17 -3.04
N PHE A 187 -11.13 6.98 -2.03
CA PHE A 187 -11.56 6.73 -0.65
C PHE A 187 -12.75 7.60 -0.28
N VAL A 188 -13.73 7.00 0.39
CA VAL A 188 -14.93 7.67 0.91
C VAL A 188 -15.21 7.22 2.33
N GLU A 189 -15.58 8.18 3.16
CA GLU A 189 -15.96 8.00 4.56
C GLU A 189 -17.49 7.99 4.67
N MET A 190 -18.06 6.87 5.14
CA MET A 190 -19.52 6.70 5.22
C MET A 190 -20.02 6.43 6.65
N GLY A 191 -19.14 6.09 7.58
CA GLY A 191 -19.47 5.77 8.97
C GLY A 191 -19.90 6.98 9.80
N GLU A 192 -19.64 6.94 11.09
CA GLU A 192 -19.95 8.03 12.02
C GLU A 192 -19.21 9.32 11.66
N GLU A 193 -17.95 9.22 11.21
CA GLU A 193 -17.20 10.39 10.72
C GLU A 193 -17.85 10.99 9.47
N GLY A 194 -18.22 10.17 8.48
CA GLY A 194 -18.86 10.63 7.25
C GLY A 194 -20.24 11.26 7.47
N LYS A 195 -20.95 10.84 8.53
CA LYS A 195 -22.20 11.45 8.96
C LYS A 195 -22.02 12.93 9.30
N ASP A 196 -20.95 13.26 10.02
CA ASP A 196 -20.68 14.64 10.44
C ASP A 196 -20.31 15.51 9.23
N ASP A 197 -19.52 14.99 8.30
CA ASP A 197 -19.17 15.66 7.05
C ASP A 197 -20.37 15.85 6.09
N ALA A 198 -21.43 15.06 6.22
CA ALA A 198 -22.65 15.12 5.40
C ALA A 198 -23.83 15.83 6.07
N GLY A 199 -23.60 16.62 7.14
CA GLY A 199 -24.63 17.40 7.80
C GLY A 199 -25.33 16.68 8.96
N GLY A 200 -24.73 15.68 9.58
CA GLY A 200 -25.10 15.14 10.89
C GLY A 200 -26.03 13.92 10.86
N SER A 201 -26.35 13.32 9.70
CA SER A 201 -27.18 12.14 9.67
C SER A 201 -26.75 11.13 8.61
N ARG A 202 -26.85 9.80 8.92
CA ARG A 202 -26.58 8.73 7.94
C ARG A 202 -27.48 8.81 6.70
N ALA A 203 -28.71 9.29 6.84
CA ALA A 203 -29.61 9.49 5.70
C ALA A 203 -29.08 10.58 4.76
N ALA A 204 -28.55 11.68 5.33
CA ALA A 204 -27.89 12.74 4.55
C ALA A 204 -26.63 12.21 3.86
N THR A 205 -25.79 11.42 4.55
CA THR A 205 -24.58 10.82 3.99
C THR A 205 -24.91 9.97 2.75
N VAL A 206 -25.91 9.08 2.85
CA VAL A 206 -26.32 8.22 1.74
C VAL A 206 -26.89 9.04 0.57
N LEU A 207 -27.69 10.06 0.85
CA LEU A 207 -28.23 10.96 -0.17
C LEU A 207 -27.09 11.72 -0.87
N THR A 208 -26.24 12.38 -0.10
CA THR A 208 -25.06 13.14 -0.62
C THR A 208 -24.20 12.25 -1.50
N PHE A 209 -23.87 11.05 -1.03
CA PHE A 209 -23.08 10.10 -1.79
C PHE A 209 -23.72 9.72 -3.13
N ARG A 210 -25.01 9.38 -3.12
CA ARG A 210 -25.77 9.07 -4.35
C ARG A 210 -25.82 10.24 -5.32
N MET A 211 -26.05 11.45 -4.81
CA MET A 211 -26.10 12.66 -5.65
C MET A 211 -24.75 12.96 -6.29
N MET A 212 -23.64 12.89 -5.52
CA MET A 212 -22.30 13.09 -6.05
C MET A 212 -21.94 12.07 -7.15
N LEU A 213 -22.31 10.80 -6.99
CA LEU A 213 -22.10 9.79 -8.04
C LEU A 213 -22.98 10.05 -9.29
N ARG A 214 -24.21 10.55 -9.13
CA ARG A 214 -25.03 10.95 -10.26
C ARG A 214 -24.46 12.14 -11.01
N GLU A 215 -23.98 13.16 -10.31
CA GLU A 215 -23.29 14.30 -10.91
C GLU A 215 -22.04 13.86 -11.70
N ALA A 216 -21.27 12.90 -11.17
CA ALA A 216 -20.14 12.32 -11.87
C ALA A 216 -20.56 11.54 -13.14
N GLN A 217 -21.71 10.85 -13.12
CA GLN A 217 -22.27 10.21 -14.32
C GLN A 217 -22.76 11.22 -15.37
N GLU A 218 -23.36 12.33 -14.93
CA GLU A 218 -23.76 13.43 -15.80
C GLU A 218 -22.54 14.09 -16.43
N PHE A 219 -21.51 14.36 -15.62
CA PHE A 219 -20.23 14.86 -16.12
C PHE A 219 -19.63 13.91 -17.18
N ALA A 220 -19.63 12.61 -16.93
CA ALA A 220 -19.09 11.62 -17.86
C ALA A 220 -19.82 11.61 -19.21
N LYS A 221 -21.14 11.90 -19.23
CA LYS A 221 -21.95 11.94 -20.45
C LYS A 221 -21.75 13.24 -21.26
N ALA A 222 -21.59 14.37 -20.57
CA ALA A 222 -21.55 15.69 -21.22
C ALA A 222 -20.56 16.65 -20.48
N PRO A 223 -19.24 16.39 -20.51
CA PRO A 223 -18.26 17.19 -19.76
C PRO A 223 -18.26 18.69 -20.15
N ALA A 224 -18.58 19.02 -21.39
CA ALA A 224 -18.59 20.40 -21.89
C ALA A 224 -19.75 21.24 -21.30
N SER A 225 -20.88 20.63 -20.98
CA SER A 225 -22.07 21.29 -20.45
C SER A 225 -22.06 21.37 -18.88
N TYR A 226 -21.21 20.61 -18.21
CA TYR A 226 -21.11 20.63 -16.77
C TYR A 226 -20.27 21.83 -16.30
N ASP A 227 -20.87 22.80 -15.62
CA ASP A 227 -20.17 23.97 -15.10
C ASP A 227 -19.85 23.89 -13.59
N GLY A 228 -20.53 23.01 -12.85
CA GLY A 228 -20.35 22.82 -11.39
C GLY A 228 -20.68 24.07 -10.57
N ARG A 229 -21.39 25.02 -11.14
CA ARG A 229 -21.71 26.33 -10.53
C ARG A 229 -23.16 26.48 -10.11
N SER A 230 -24.01 25.50 -10.42
CA SER A 230 -25.41 25.57 -10.04
C SER A 230 -25.51 25.55 -8.50
N ARG A 231 -26.57 26.16 -7.96
CA ARG A 231 -26.80 26.10 -6.49
C ARG A 231 -27.02 24.68 -5.96
N ASP A 232 -27.39 23.78 -6.85
CA ASP A 232 -27.74 22.39 -6.51
C ASP A 232 -26.57 21.41 -6.77
N ALA A 233 -25.44 21.88 -7.37
CA ALA A 233 -24.27 21.05 -7.60
C ALA A 233 -23.49 20.85 -6.28
N LEU A 234 -23.24 19.58 -5.94
CA LEU A 234 -22.43 19.18 -4.80
C LEU A 234 -20.95 19.07 -5.15
N LEU A 235 -20.63 18.86 -6.44
CA LEU A 235 -19.27 18.72 -6.92
C LEU A 235 -18.86 19.95 -7.73
N ASN A 236 -17.63 20.42 -7.50
CA ASN A 236 -16.97 21.26 -8.49
C ASN A 236 -16.57 20.40 -9.71
N ARG A 237 -16.21 21.08 -10.82
CA ARG A 237 -15.87 20.39 -12.07
C ARG A 237 -14.73 19.38 -11.92
N VAL A 238 -13.71 19.71 -11.13
CA VAL A 238 -12.50 18.87 -10.97
C VAL A 238 -12.82 17.62 -10.17
N ASP A 239 -13.64 17.73 -9.12
CA ASP A 239 -14.08 16.58 -8.32
C ASP A 239 -15.04 15.68 -9.11
N ALA A 240 -15.94 16.26 -9.92
CA ALA A 240 -16.81 15.49 -10.81
C ALA A 240 -16.00 14.67 -11.82
N GLU A 241 -14.98 15.28 -12.46
CA GLU A 241 -14.05 14.60 -13.36
C GLU A 241 -13.30 13.45 -12.67
N ALA A 242 -12.82 13.68 -11.45
CA ALA A 242 -12.08 12.68 -10.66
C ALA A 242 -12.92 11.45 -10.31
N LEU A 243 -14.25 11.59 -10.21
CA LEU A 243 -15.17 10.48 -9.94
C LEU A 243 -15.62 9.71 -11.19
N VAL A 244 -15.33 10.18 -12.40
CA VAL A 244 -15.67 9.46 -13.64
C VAL A 244 -15.12 8.03 -13.66
N PRO A 245 -13.85 7.76 -13.32
CA PRO A 245 -13.33 6.40 -13.27
C PRO A 245 -14.07 5.48 -12.27
N ILE A 246 -14.69 6.05 -11.24
CA ILE A 246 -15.49 5.30 -10.25
C ILE A 246 -16.81 4.86 -10.88
N VAL A 247 -17.57 5.80 -11.44
CA VAL A 247 -18.89 5.50 -11.99
C VAL A 247 -18.84 4.68 -13.28
N THR A 248 -17.69 4.64 -13.95
CA THR A 248 -17.43 3.78 -15.12
C THR A 248 -16.80 2.43 -14.74
N GLY A 249 -16.42 2.22 -13.49
CA GLY A 249 -15.78 1.00 -13.00
C GLY A 249 -14.31 0.84 -13.43
N ALA A 250 -13.65 1.91 -13.88
CA ALA A 250 -12.23 1.90 -14.22
C ALA A 250 -11.33 1.93 -12.97
N MET A 251 -11.80 2.55 -11.87
CA MET A 251 -11.11 2.65 -10.58
C MET A 251 -11.99 2.09 -9.47
N PRO A 252 -11.44 1.35 -8.49
CA PRO A 252 -12.20 0.90 -7.33
C PRO A 252 -12.51 2.05 -6.37
N LEU A 253 -13.64 1.89 -5.66
CA LEU A 253 -14.09 2.76 -4.59
C LEU A 253 -13.92 2.03 -3.25
N MET A 254 -13.02 2.52 -2.42
CA MET A 254 -12.84 2.06 -1.05
C MET A 254 -13.76 2.85 -0.13
N VAL A 255 -14.66 2.15 0.55
CA VAL A 255 -15.71 2.74 1.40
C VAL A 255 -15.46 2.34 2.83
N HIS A 256 -15.23 3.30 3.72
CA HIS A 256 -15.14 3.05 5.15
C HIS A 256 -16.53 2.99 5.76
N VAL A 257 -16.84 1.86 6.35
CA VAL A 257 -18.08 1.57 7.12
C VAL A 257 -17.81 0.49 8.14
N GLU A 258 -18.46 0.55 9.29
CA GLU A 258 -18.24 -0.39 10.39
C GLU A 258 -19.46 -1.28 10.68
N SER A 259 -20.66 -0.68 10.73
CA SER A 259 -21.86 -1.40 11.14
C SER A 259 -22.41 -2.32 10.04
N ALA A 260 -22.99 -3.44 10.43
CA ALA A 260 -23.64 -4.40 9.52
C ALA A 260 -24.70 -3.73 8.64
N ARG A 261 -25.49 -2.80 9.20
CA ARG A 261 -26.52 -2.08 8.45
C ARG A 261 -25.93 -1.18 7.38
N ASP A 262 -24.87 -0.43 7.71
CA ASP A 262 -24.27 0.52 6.77
C ASP A 262 -23.51 -0.26 5.68
N ILE A 263 -22.91 -1.43 5.99
CA ILE A 263 -22.37 -2.36 5.00
C ILE A 263 -23.45 -2.76 3.98
N LEU A 264 -24.63 -3.21 4.43
CA LEU A 264 -25.73 -3.58 3.53
C LEU A 264 -26.18 -2.40 2.66
N THR A 265 -26.21 -1.19 3.23
CA THR A 265 -26.53 0.04 2.50
C THR A 265 -25.52 0.31 1.39
N VAL A 266 -24.22 0.19 1.68
CA VAL A 266 -23.15 0.36 0.69
C VAL A 266 -23.24 -0.70 -0.41
N LEU A 267 -23.46 -1.96 -0.07
CA LEU A 267 -23.62 -3.03 -1.05
C LEU A 267 -24.82 -2.78 -1.98
N SER A 268 -25.91 -2.19 -1.47
CA SER A 268 -27.11 -1.86 -2.25
C SER A 268 -26.88 -0.78 -3.31
N LEU A 269 -25.83 0.05 -3.17
CA LEU A 269 -25.52 1.10 -4.15
C LEU A 269 -25.22 0.57 -5.54
N ARG A 270 -24.84 -0.71 -5.67
CA ARG A 270 -24.69 -1.36 -6.98
C ARG A 270 -25.99 -1.51 -7.76
N GLN A 271 -27.13 -1.40 -7.11
CA GLN A 271 -28.42 -1.38 -7.81
C GLN A 271 -28.58 -0.10 -8.64
N ASP A 272 -28.13 1.04 -8.09
CA ASP A 272 -28.16 2.33 -8.79
C ASP A 272 -26.91 2.54 -9.67
N PHE A 273 -25.76 1.98 -9.28
CA PHE A 273 -24.46 2.14 -9.90
C PHE A 273 -23.79 0.79 -10.14
N PRO A 274 -24.24 -0.01 -11.12
CA PRO A 274 -23.78 -1.39 -11.31
C PRO A 274 -22.29 -1.53 -11.69
N ALA A 275 -21.66 -0.48 -12.19
CA ALA A 275 -20.25 -0.47 -12.55
C ALA A 275 -19.31 -0.33 -11.33
N LEU A 276 -19.81 0.00 -10.13
CA LEU A 276 -18.97 0.22 -8.96
C LEU A 276 -18.18 -1.04 -8.58
N LYS A 277 -16.88 -0.86 -8.46
CA LYS A 277 -15.93 -1.83 -7.89
C LYS A 277 -15.68 -1.46 -6.44
N LEU A 278 -16.44 -2.04 -5.52
CA LEU A 278 -16.37 -1.72 -4.10
C LEU A 278 -15.24 -2.48 -3.40
N ILE A 279 -14.61 -1.81 -2.43
CA ILE A 279 -13.75 -2.38 -1.39
C ILE A 279 -14.30 -1.84 -0.08
N LEU A 280 -14.59 -2.69 0.90
CA LEU A 280 -14.99 -2.23 2.24
C LEU A 280 -13.73 -2.02 3.09
N ALA A 281 -13.65 -0.91 3.81
CA ALA A 281 -12.68 -0.66 4.85
C ALA A 281 -13.40 -0.57 6.20
N GLY A 282 -12.81 -1.09 7.28
CA GLY A 282 -13.46 -1.21 8.58
C GLY A 282 -14.23 -2.51 8.71
N ALA A 283 -15.53 -2.50 8.52
CA ALA A 283 -16.40 -3.67 8.58
C ALA A 283 -16.24 -4.48 9.88
N THR A 284 -16.15 -3.81 11.03
CA THR A 284 -16.05 -4.46 12.35
C THR A 284 -17.24 -5.39 12.62
N GLU A 285 -18.42 -5.07 12.11
CA GLU A 285 -19.60 -5.93 12.16
C GLU A 285 -19.79 -6.78 10.88
N GLY A 286 -18.78 -6.90 10.02
CA GLY A 286 -18.84 -7.63 8.75
C GLY A 286 -19.21 -9.09 8.90
N TRP A 287 -18.85 -9.72 10.02
CA TRP A 287 -19.18 -11.11 10.32
C TRP A 287 -20.70 -11.37 10.36
N MET A 288 -21.51 -10.37 10.71
CA MET A 288 -22.98 -10.50 10.77
C MET A 288 -23.61 -10.58 9.38
N VAL A 289 -22.98 -10.00 8.38
CA VAL A 289 -23.47 -9.88 6.99
C VAL A 289 -22.50 -10.50 5.98
N ALA A 290 -21.63 -11.40 6.44
CA ALA A 290 -20.64 -12.06 5.61
C ALA A 290 -21.23 -12.77 4.37
N PRO A 291 -22.40 -13.45 4.44
CA PRO A 291 -23.02 -14.03 3.23
C PRO A 291 -23.36 -13.00 2.15
N GLN A 292 -23.79 -11.81 2.53
CA GLN A 292 -24.11 -10.73 1.59
C GLN A 292 -22.84 -10.14 0.97
N ILE A 293 -21.77 -9.99 1.76
CA ILE A 293 -20.45 -9.54 1.27
C ILE A 293 -19.91 -10.56 0.25
N VAL A 294 -19.99 -11.86 0.55
CA VAL A 294 -19.58 -12.93 -0.38
C VAL A 294 -20.40 -12.88 -1.66
N ALA A 295 -21.73 -12.80 -1.56
CA ALA A 295 -22.61 -12.73 -2.74
C ALA A 295 -22.27 -11.52 -3.63
N ALA A 296 -21.90 -10.39 -3.01
CA ALA A 296 -21.47 -9.19 -3.70
C ALA A 296 -20.03 -9.28 -4.24
N LYS A 297 -19.24 -10.28 -3.86
CA LYS A 297 -17.81 -10.45 -4.22
C LYS A 297 -16.98 -9.20 -3.88
N VAL A 298 -17.24 -8.59 -2.73
CA VAL A 298 -16.54 -7.38 -2.29
C VAL A 298 -15.43 -7.77 -1.32
N PRO A 299 -14.17 -7.39 -1.57
CA PRO A 299 -13.10 -7.60 -0.61
C PRO A 299 -13.23 -6.64 0.57
N VAL A 300 -12.74 -7.08 1.73
CA VAL A 300 -12.78 -6.34 2.98
C VAL A 300 -11.36 -6.08 3.47
N ILE A 301 -11.09 -4.87 3.92
CA ILE A 301 -9.89 -4.48 4.64
C ILE A 301 -10.33 -4.11 6.06
N THR A 302 -9.88 -4.85 7.08
CA THR A 302 -10.35 -4.66 8.46
C THR A 302 -9.17 -4.72 9.44
N ALA A 303 -9.37 -4.20 10.66
CA ALA A 303 -8.43 -4.40 11.75
C ALA A 303 -8.51 -5.84 12.27
N GLY A 304 -7.36 -6.38 12.71
CA GLY A 304 -7.30 -7.76 13.20
C GLY A 304 -7.89 -7.96 14.60
N LEU A 305 -7.85 -6.93 15.46
CA LEU A 305 -8.08 -7.05 16.89
C LEU A 305 -9.11 -6.04 17.45
N GLU A 306 -10.23 -5.90 16.78
CA GLU A 306 -11.37 -5.15 17.33
C GLU A 306 -12.21 -6.07 18.20
N ASP A 307 -12.20 -5.90 19.52
CA ASP A 307 -12.91 -6.75 20.48
C ASP A 307 -13.93 -5.98 21.33
N LEU A 308 -13.70 -4.71 21.59
CA LEU A 308 -14.57 -3.86 22.39
C LEU A 308 -15.23 -2.78 21.51
N PRO A 309 -16.51 -2.45 21.76
CA PRO A 309 -17.18 -1.37 21.04
C PRO A 309 -16.56 -0.02 21.38
N SER A 310 -15.77 0.53 20.47
CA SER A 310 -15.15 1.86 20.59
C SER A 310 -16.06 2.99 20.10
N SER A 311 -17.14 2.65 19.37
CA SER A 311 -18.14 3.59 18.85
C SER A 311 -19.50 2.88 18.72
N PHE A 312 -20.58 3.65 18.47
CA PHE A 312 -21.93 3.10 18.29
C PHE A 312 -22.11 2.31 16.99
N GLU A 313 -21.21 2.43 16.04
CA GLU A 313 -21.22 1.64 14.80
C GLU A 313 -20.45 0.32 14.91
N LYS A 314 -19.83 0.04 16.08
CA LYS A 314 -19.01 -1.15 16.37
C LYS A 314 -19.56 -1.97 17.54
N LEU A 315 -20.87 -1.88 17.84
CA LEU A 315 -21.44 -2.51 19.05
C LEU A 315 -21.29 -4.03 19.08
N ALA A 316 -21.25 -4.69 17.90
CA ALA A 316 -21.01 -6.12 17.78
C ALA A 316 -19.54 -6.45 17.44
N ALA A 317 -18.59 -5.61 17.84
CA ALA A 317 -17.16 -5.87 17.69
C ALA A 317 -16.79 -7.22 18.35
N THR A 318 -15.93 -7.96 17.70
CA THR A 318 -15.42 -9.25 18.18
C THR A 318 -14.08 -9.57 17.54
N GLN A 319 -13.14 -10.05 18.32
CA GLN A 319 -11.85 -10.54 17.78
C GLN A 319 -12.03 -11.70 16.77
N SER A 320 -13.18 -12.34 16.74
CA SER A 320 -13.52 -13.39 15.76
C SER A 320 -14.03 -12.85 14.41
N ASN A 321 -14.14 -11.53 14.22
CA ASN A 321 -14.69 -10.94 12.99
C ASN A 321 -13.96 -11.45 11.74
N VAL A 322 -12.63 -11.32 11.71
CA VAL A 322 -11.79 -11.77 10.58
C VAL A 322 -11.98 -13.27 10.33
N GLY A 323 -11.87 -14.10 11.37
CA GLY A 323 -12.00 -15.55 11.25
C GLY A 323 -13.38 -15.99 10.75
N ARG A 324 -14.45 -15.36 11.23
CA ARG A 324 -15.84 -15.64 10.80
C ARG A 324 -16.06 -15.24 9.34
N MET A 325 -15.56 -14.07 8.93
CA MET A 325 -15.66 -13.61 7.53
C MET A 325 -14.87 -14.53 6.58
N VAL A 326 -13.62 -14.89 6.91
CA VAL A 326 -12.81 -15.82 6.10
C VAL A 326 -13.49 -17.19 6.00
N LYS A 327 -14.02 -17.73 7.12
CA LYS A 327 -14.76 -18.98 7.13
C LYS A 327 -16.02 -18.95 6.25
N ALA A 328 -16.67 -17.79 6.15
CA ALA A 328 -17.81 -17.59 5.26
C ALA A 328 -17.41 -17.44 3.78
N GLY A 329 -16.11 -17.27 3.45
CA GLY A 329 -15.61 -17.11 2.09
C GLY A 329 -15.36 -15.66 1.66
N VAL A 330 -15.40 -14.70 2.59
CA VAL A 330 -15.03 -13.31 2.30
C VAL A 330 -13.53 -13.21 2.07
N SER A 331 -13.11 -12.47 1.04
CA SER A 331 -11.71 -12.08 0.85
C SER A 331 -11.35 -10.98 1.85
N VAL A 332 -10.62 -11.34 2.90
CA VAL A 332 -10.26 -10.41 3.98
C VAL A 332 -8.77 -10.08 3.93
N SER A 333 -8.48 -8.79 3.99
CA SER A 333 -7.15 -8.21 4.20
C SER A 333 -7.11 -7.57 5.59
N MET A 334 -5.97 -7.60 6.25
CA MET A 334 -5.77 -6.81 7.45
C MET A 334 -5.03 -5.51 7.13
N GLY A 335 -5.48 -4.43 7.75
CA GLY A 335 -4.91 -3.10 7.68
C GLY A 335 -4.97 -2.42 9.05
N LEU A 336 -4.15 -1.40 9.23
CA LEU A 336 -4.10 -0.60 10.46
C LEU A 336 -4.86 0.70 10.22
N LEU A 337 -6.17 0.66 10.49
CA LEU A 337 -7.16 1.61 9.97
C LEU A 337 -7.16 2.96 10.67
N THR A 338 -6.80 3.03 11.96
CA THR A 338 -7.08 4.22 12.78
C THR A 338 -5.83 4.87 13.37
N GLY A 339 -5.90 6.21 13.47
CA GLY A 339 -4.96 7.01 14.24
C GLY A 339 -3.49 6.78 13.90
N ASP A 340 -2.68 6.68 14.93
CA ASP A 340 -1.24 6.44 14.84
C ASP A 340 -0.91 5.01 14.36
N ASP A 341 -1.84 4.07 14.50
CA ASP A 341 -1.67 2.69 14.05
C ASP A 341 -1.45 2.61 12.54
N ALA A 342 -2.10 3.48 11.76
CA ALA A 342 -1.90 3.58 10.31
C ALA A 342 -0.46 3.93 9.89
N LEU A 343 0.42 4.29 10.85
CA LEU A 343 1.86 4.49 10.66
C LEU A 343 2.72 3.38 11.27
N GLN A 344 2.12 2.43 12.02
CA GLN A 344 2.79 1.36 12.76
C GLN A 344 2.71 0.01 12.05
N LEU A 345 3.02 -0.05 10.74
CA LEU A 345 2.78 -1.24 9.91
C LEU A 345 3.51 -2.50 10.41
N ARG A 346 4.53 -2.33 11.27
CA ARG A 346 5.21 -3.44 11.96
C ARG A 346 4.27 -4.30 12.82
N ALA A 347 3.11 -3.78 13.23
CA ALA A 347 2.13 -4.54 14.02
C ALA A 347 1.33 -5.56 13.18
N ALA A 348 1.45 -5.54 11.85
CA ALA A 348 0.68 -6.44 10.97
C ALA A 348 0.96 -7.94 11.26
N THR A 349 2.22 -8.30 11.48
CA THR A 349 2.59 -9.69 11.81
C THR A 349 2.02 -10.14 13.15
N GLN A 350 2.06 -9.27 14.15
CA GLN A 350 1.47 -9.54 15.46
C GLN A 350 -0.05 -9.75 15.34
N GLN A 351 -0.74 -8.89 14.60
CA GLN A 351 -2.18 -9.05 14.38
C GLN A 351 -2.51 -10.38 13.68
N ALA A 352 -1.72 -10.75 12.67
CA ALA A 352 -1.89 -12.03 11.99
C ALA A 352 -1.60 -13.22 12.92
N GLY A 353 -0.57 -13.15 13.75
CA GLY A 353 -0.26 -14.16 14.77
C GLY A 353 -1.37 -14.33 15.80
N ASN A 354 -2.00 -13.22 16.22
CA ASN A 354 -3.15 -13.27 17.12
C ASN A 354 -4.36 -14.00 16.46
N MET A 355 -4.56 -13.87 15.14
CA MET A 355 -5.60 -14.64 14.44
C MET A 355 -5.32 -16.15 14.51
N VAL A 356 -4.05 -16.56 14.46
CA VAL A 356 -3.68 -17.98 14.66
C VAL A 356 -3.94 -18.39 16.12
N ALA A 357 -3.56 -17.57 17.08
CA ALA A 357 -3.75 -17.84 18.50
C ALA A 357 -5.23 -18.02 18.88
N LEU A 358 -6.16 -17.30 18.23
CA LEU A 358 -7.59 -17.43 18.44
C LEU A 358 -8.13 -18.85 18.17
N THR A 359 -7.46 -19.66 17.37
CA THR A 359 -7.83 -21.08 17.18
C THR A 359 -7.78 -21.90 18.47
N LYS A 360 -7.01 -21.42 19.47
CA LYS A 360 -6.85 -22.06 20.78
C LYS A 360 -7.80 -21.49 21.84
N VAL A 361 -8.57 -20.44 21.52
CA VAL A 361 -9.48 -19.78 22.44
C VAL A 361 -10.89 -20.40 22.31
N PRO A 362 -11.46 -20.96 23.38
CA PRO A 362 -12.79 -21.55 23.34
C PRO A 362 -13.85 -20.56 22.85
N GLY A 363 -14.65 -20.94 21.84
CA GLY A 363 -15.71 -20.12 21.26
C GLY A 363 -15.26 -19.05 20.27
N ALA A 364 -13.95 -18.80 20.14
CA ALA A 364 -13.41 -17.89 19.13
C ALA A 364 -13.25 -18.59 17.76
N THR A 365 -13.17 -17.78 16.71
CA THR A 365 -12.88 -18.24 15.36
C THR A 365 -11.60 -17.59 14.88
N GLY A 366 -10.51 -18.35 14.85
CA GLY A 366 -9.22 -17.93 14.34
C GLY A 366 -8.97 -18.35 12.88
N LEU A 367 -7.73 -18.24 12.45
CA LEU A 367 -7.23 -18.60 11.12
C LEU A 367 -6.14 -19.66 11.21
N SER A 368 -5.98 -20.50 10.17
CA SER A 368 -4.74 -21.27 10.02
C SER A 368 -3.55 -20.33 9.80
N TRP A 369 -2.34 -20.84 9.98
CA TRP A 369 -1.13 -20.03 9.82
C TRP A 369 -1.03 -19.44 8.40
N GLY A 370 -1.26 -20.27 7.37
CA GLY A 370 -1.24 -19.81 5.98
C GLY A 370 -2.33 -18.80 5.67
N GLN A 371 -3.54 -18.99 6.20
CA GLN A 371 -4.62 -18.02 6.06
C GLN A 371 -4.28 -16.67 6.71
N ALA A 372 -3.69 -16.70 7.91
CA ALA A 372 -3.29 -15.49 8.61
C ALA A 372 -2.22 -14.72 7.83
N LEU A 373 -1.17 -15.38 7.33
CA LEU A 373 -0.16 -14.75 6.49
C LEU A 373 -0.78 -14.15 5.22
N ARG A 374 -1.74 -14.85 4.58
CA ARG A 374 -2.42 -14.35 3.38
C ARG A 374 -3.10 -13.01 3.62
N THR A 375 -3.68 -12.79 4.79
CA THR A 375 -4.39 -11.53 5.11
C THR A 375 -3.49 -10.30 5.11
N ILE A 376 -2.17 -10.48 5.28
CA ILE A 376 -1.17 -9.40 5.29
C ILE A 376 -0.18 -9.49 4.11
N THR A 377 -0.46 -10.32 3.11
CA THR A 377 0.41 -10.49 1.94
C THR A 377 -0.37 -10.46 0.63
N SER A 378 -0.92 -11.58 0.15
CA SER A 378 -1.60 -11.61 -1.15
C SER A 378 -3.00 -11.00 -1.12
N ALA A 379 -3.74 -11.10 -0.03
CA ALA A 379 -5.10 -10.56 0.03
C ALA A 379 -5.16 -9.04 -0.16
N PRO A 380 -4.31 -8.21 0.47
CA PRO A 380 -4.27 -6.78 0.20
C PRO A 380 -3.91 -6.44 -1.25
N ALA A 381 -2.95 -7.15 -1.84
CA ALA A 381 -2.57 -6.98 -3.23
C ALA A 381 -3.74 -7.29 -4.19
N GLU A 382 -4.46 -8.39 -3.92
CA GLU A 382 -5.64 -8.81 -4.68
C GLU A 382 -6.79 -7.80 -4.55
N ALA A 383 -7.03 -7.27 -3.34
CA ALA A 383 -8.05 -6.24 -3.09
C ALA A 383 -7.81 -4.98 -3.93
N MET A 384 -6.53 -4.59 -4.15
CA MET A 384 -6.14 -3.46 -5.00
C MET A 384 -6.07 -3.80 -6.50
N GLY A 385 -6.38 -5.04 -6.91
CA GLY A 385 -6.26 -5.50 -8.30
C GLY A 385 -4.80 -5.61 -8.76
N LEU A 386 -3.86 -5.83 -7.83
CA LEU A 386 -2.42 -5.97 -8.09
C LEU A 386 -1.88 -7.34 -7.66
N GLY A 387 -2.78 -8.28 -7.41
CA GLY A 387 -2.42 -9.64 -6.97
C GLY A 387 -1.61 -10.44 -7.98
N ASP A 388 -1.60 -10.07 -9.26
CA ASP A 388 -0.73 -10.59 -10.31
C ASP A 388 0.71 -10.07 -10.22
N ARG A 389 0.94 -8.94 -9.55
CA ARG A 389 2.23 -8.25 -9.49
C ARG A 389 3.06 -8.60 -8.25
N PHE A 390 2.45 -8.69 -7.07
CA PHE A 390 3.14 -8.93 -5.80
C PHE A 390 2.24 -9.62 -4.76
N GLY A 391 2.74 -9.79 -3.53
CA GLY A 391 2.00 -10.33 -2.37
C GLY A 391 2.12 -11.85 -2.20
N SER A 392 2.77 -12.58 -3.12
CA SER A 392 3.09 -14.00 -2.92
C SER A 392 4.32 -14.41 -3.72
N LEU A 393 4.97 -15.51 -3.34
CA LEU A 393 6.17 -16.03 -4.00
C LEU A 393 5.85 -16.89 -5.25
N LYS A 394 4.76 -16.59 -5.96
CA LYS A 394 4.44 -17.24 -7.23
C LYS A 394 5.30 -16.69 -8.36
N ALA A 395 5.63 -17.55 -9.31
CA ALA A 395 6.44 -17.19 -10.47
C ALA A 395 5.85 -15.99 -11.24
N GLY A 396 6.72 -15.08 -11.69
CA GLY A 396 6.38 -13.86 -12.42
C GLY A 396 6.11 -12.64 -11.55
N LYS A 397 5.86 -12.80 -10.25
CA LYS A 397 5.62 -11.70 -9.32
C LYS A 397 6.91 -11.03 -8.88
N ALA A 398 6.79 -9.84 -8.32
CA ALA A 398 7.89 -9.07 -7.76
C ALA A 398 8.69 -9.91 -6.74
N GLY A 399 9.99 -9.75 -6.76
CA GLY A 399 10.93 -10.37 -5.83
C GLY A 399 10.90 -9.69 -4.46
N ASP A 400 9.71 -9.50 -3.91
CA ASP A 400 9.48 -8.99 -2.56
C ASP A 400 9.55 -10.16 -1.60
N VAL A 401 10.70 -10.32 -0.93
CA VAL A 401 11.01 -11.49 -0.11
C VAL A 401 11.58 -11.04 1.22
N VAL A 402 11.20 -11.73 2.29
CA VAL A 402 11.76 -11.51 3.63
C VAL A 402 12.30 -12.82 4.19
N LEU A 403 13.54 -12.78 4.65
CA LEU A 403 14.18 -13.83 5.45
C LEU A 403 14.07 -13.41 6.92
N TRP A 404 13.47 -14.29 7.74
CA TRP A 404 13.23 -14.07 9.17
C TRP A 404 14.10 -15.01 10.00
N ASP A 405 14.50 -14.59 11.20
CA ASP A 405 15.23 -15.42 12.15
C ASP A 405 14.38 -16.53 12.80
N GLY A 406 13.05 -16.36 12.83
CA GLY A 406 12.06 -17.30 13.35
C GLY A 406 10.72 -17.18 12.63
N ASP A 407 9.65 -17.72 13.22
CA ASP A 407 8.29 -17.62 12.68
C ASP A 407 7.87 -16.13 12.62
N PRO A 408 7.55 -15.58 11.42
CA PRO A 408 7.18 -14.17 11.28
C PRO A 408 5.90 -13.77 12.01
N LEU A 409 5.04 -14.71 12.38
CA LEU A 409 3.82 -14.45 13.13
C LEU A 409 4.03 -14.48 14.65
N GLU A 410 5.25 -14.73 15.12
CA GLU A 410 5.66 -14.65 16.51
C GLU A 410 6.41 -13.35 16.80
N MET A 411 6.09 -12.69 17.92
CA MET A 411 6.65 -11.38 18.28
C MET A 411 8.15 -11.37 18.51
N THR A 412 8.75 -12.53 18.78
CA THR A 412 10.18 -12.68 19.01
C THR A 412 11.00 -12.71 17.74
N SER A 413 10.35 -12.82 16.57
CA SER A 413 11.00 -12.94 15.29
C SER A 413 11.21 -11.58 14.62
N ALA A 414 12.33 -11.45 13.92
CA ALA A 414 12.69 -10.25 13.19
C ALA A 414 13.24 -10.57 11.79
N PRO A 415 13.09 -9.65 10.82
CA PRO A 415 13.73 -9.79 9.52
C PRO A 415 15.26 -9.78 9.62
N VAL A 416 15.90 -10.77 9.00
CA VAL A 416 17.35 -10.84 8.78
C VAL A 416 17.74 -10.13 7.49
N SER A 417 16.88 -10.24 6.47
CA SER A 417 17.05 -9.56 5.18
C SER A 417 15.70 -9.32 4.53
N VAL A 418 15.59 -8.20 3.85
CA VAL A 418 14.40 -7.79 3.09
C VAL A 418 14.82 -7.47 1.66
N TRP A 419 14.08 -7.99 0.69
CA TRP A 419 14.22 -7.63 -0.72
C TRP A 419 12.92 -7.04 -1.23
N ILE A 420 13.03 -5.96 -2.01
CA ILE A 420 11.93 -5.32 -2.73
C ILE A 420 12.33 -5.29 -4.21
N ASP A 421 11.48 -5.83 -5.08
CA ASP A 421 11.79 -6.01 -6.50
C ASP A 421 13.16 -6.70 -6.73
N GLY A 422 13.51 -7.64 -5.84
CA GLY A 422 14.77 -8.37 -5.87
C GLY A 422 16.00 -7.59 -5.38
N VAL A 423 15.83 -6.33 -4.98
CA VAL A 423 16.91 -5.49 -4.44
C VAL A 423 16.92 -5.60 -2.92
N GLN A 424 18.06 -6.01 -2.36
CA GLN A 424 18.23 -6.10 -0.91
C GLN A 424 18.18 -4.70 -0.28
N GLN A 425 17.37 -4.55 0.76
CA GLN A 425 17.11 -3.29 1.43
C GLN A 425 17.94 -3.12 2.70
N PRO A 426 18.30 -1.87 3.07
CA PRO A 426 18.94 -1.60 4.36
C PRO A 426 17.95 -1.83 5.51
N LEU A 427 18.44 -2.47 6.58
CA LEU A 427 17.70 -2.68 7.83
C LEU A 427 18.05 -1.64 8.90
N GLU A 428 18.65 -0.54 8.52
CA GLU A 428 18.95 0.59 9.38
C GLU A 428 17.82 1.60 9.34
N ASN A 429 17.40 2.10 10.50
CA ASN A 429 16.43 3.17 10.65
C ASN A 429 16.82 4.09 11.81
N ARG A 430 16.05 5.16 12.07
CA ARG A 430 16.32 6.10 13.16
C ARG A 430 16.39 5.41 14.52
N GLN A 431 15.54 4.43 14.79
CA GLN A 431 15.50 3.74 16.09
C GLN A 431 16.74 2.88 16.29
N THR A 432 17.21 2.16 15.26
CA THR A 432 18.46 1.39 15.33
C THR A 432 19.66 2.31 15.53
N LYS A 433 19.73 3.44 14.84
CA LYS A 433 20.78 4.45 15.03
C LYS A 433 20.81 5.03 16.43
N LEU A 434 19.64 5.33 17.00
CA LEU A 434 19.54 5.81 18.39
C LEU A 434 19.95 4.73 19.38
N ARG A 435 19.48 3.48 19.19
CA ARG A 435 19.90 2.35 20.02
C ARG A 435 21.42 2.22 20.02
N ASP A 436 22.05 2.19 18.84
CA ASP A 436 23.48 1.97 18.69
C ASP A 436 24.28 3.13 19.30
N ARG A 437 23.78 4.37 19.15
CA ARG A 437 24.37 5.57 19.75
C ARG A 437 24.39 5.51 21.29
N TYR A 438 23.31 4.98 21.91
CA TYR A 438 23.15 4.98 23.36
C TYR A 438 23.45 3.62 24.01
N ALA A 439 23.73 2.56 23.22
CA ALA A 439 24.10 1.24 23.74
C ALA A 439 25.45 1.27 24.47
N SER A 440 26.35 2.17 24.08
CA SER A 440 27.65 2.38 24.73
C SER A 440 27.79 3.87 25.04
N PRO A 441 27.22 4.37 26.14
CA PRO A 441 27.30 5.77 26.49
C PRO A 441 28.75 6.19 26.75
N SER A 442 29.16 7.29 26.11
CA SER A 442 30.43 7.95 26.37
C SER A 442 30.16 9.36 26.87
N GLU A 443 31.08 9.91 27.69
CA GLU A 443 30.92 11.27 28.24
C GLU A 443 30.68 12.32 27.16
N GLY A 444 31.35 12.21 25.99
CA GLY A 444 31.15 13.12 24.85
C GLY A 444 29.84 12.95 24.08
N ALA A 445 29.02 11.93 24.38
CA ALA A 445 27.74 11.67 23.71
C ALA A 445 26.53 12.26 24.44
N MET A 446 26.71 12.75 25.66
CA MET A 446 25.64 13.34 26.47
C MET A 446 25.42 14.81 26.09
N PRO A 447 24.17 15.31 26.09
CA PRO A 447 23.90 16.72 26.02
C PRO A 447 24.60 17.47 27.16
N LYS A 448 25.16 18.66 26.89
CA LYS A 448 25.87 19.48 27.92
C LYS A 448 25.09 19.74 29.19
N ALA A 449 23.76 19.74 29.12
CA ALA A 449 22.88 19.87 30.30
C ALA A 449 23.07 18.74 31.34
N TYR A 450 23.74 17.65 31.00
CA TYR A 450 24.06 16.52 31.88
C TYR A 450 25.54 16.39 32.20
N GLU A 451 26.37 17.34 31.75
CA GLU A 451 27.77 17.48 32.19
C GLU A 451 27.77 18.30 33.49
N TRP A 452 27.89 17.66 34.65
CA TRP A 452 27.99 18.27 35.98
C TRP A 452 29.46 18.45 36.38
#